data_91231e2106b51a311e11350784501012
#
_entry.id   91231e2106b51a311e11350784501012
#
_cell.length_a   1.000
_cell.length_b   1.000
_cell.length_c   1.000
_cell.angle_alpha   90.00
_cell.angle_beta   90.00
_cell.angle_gamma   90.00
#
_symmetry.space_group_name_H-M   'P 1'
#
loop_
_entity.id
_entity.type
_entity.pdbx_description
1 polymer ?
#
loop_
_entity_poly.entity_id
_entity_poly.type
_entity_poly.pdbx_seq_one_letter_code
_entity_poly.pdbx_strand_id
1 'polypeptide(L)'
;MRALEIALESPSGRIKIEFQGGEPLLNFPLIQTIVAAARSRAATTGKKVDFVIASNLALLSDGILEFCKANDVLLSTSLDGPADLHNKNRPRPGGNSHELAVAGIRRAQEALGIDRVGALMTTTEASLDRPREIVDEYLKLNLDGIFLRPLSPYGFAVKTKAFHRYDAKRWLDFYAQGLRYVLDVNRSGRRFPEFYAALILKRMLTDRPLGYVDLRSPAGIGLGALVYNYDGRVFASDEGRMLAEMGDDAFELGRVTDSYHSLVFSEKLIDLVGSSLTQCAPMCSDCVFEAHCGADPVYHHATQQDSAGIKPLSEFCARQQGVMSLLLDLLENSPEDALILRRWVA
;
A
#
# COMPACT_ATOMS: atom_id res chain seq x y z
N MET A 1 -22.68 -5.38 7.65
CA MET A 1 -22.61 -6.82 8.01
C MET A 1 -22.46 -7.70 6.79
N ARG A 2 -23.20 -7.45 5.68
CA ARG A 2 -23.08 -8.27 4.46
C ARG A 2 -21.66 -8.30 3.86
N ALA A 3 -20.95 -7.18 3.83
CA ALA A 3 -19.55 -7.13 3.39
C ALA A 3 -18.64 -8.09 4.20
N LEU A 4 -18.84 -8.16 5.51
CA LEU A 4 -18.11 -9.10 6.37
C LEU A 4 -18.43 -10.58 6.02
N GLU A 5 -19.66 -10.88 5.72
CA GLU A 5 -20.08 -12.23 5.31
C GLU A 5 -19.35 -12.64 4.03
N ILE A 6 -19.39 -11.79 3.01
CA ILE A 6 -18.69 -12.01 1.75
C ILE A 6 -17.18 -12.17 1.97
N ALA A 7 -16.56 -11.31 2.78
CA ALA A 7 -15.13 -11.41 3.07
C ALA A 7 -14.75 -12.74 3.74
N LEU A 8 -15.61 -13.27 4.61
CA LEU A 8 -15.38 -14.53 5.29
C LEU A 8 -15.65 -15.78 4.41
N GLU A 9 -16.32 -15.62 3.27
CA GLU A 9 -16.45 -16.69 2.25
C GLU A 9 -15.15 -16.93 1.47
N SER A 10 -14.16 -16.01 1.53
CA SER A 10 -12.84 -16.22 0.92
C SER A 10 -12.24 -17.56 1.34
N PRO A 11 -11.59 -18.31 0.43
CA PRO A 11 -10.92 -19.58 0.76
C PRO A 11 -9.68 -19.42 1.63
N SER A 12 -9.19 -18.17 1.81
CA SER A 12 -8.01 -17.89 2.63
C SER A 12 -8.25 -18.21 4.11
N GLY A 13 -7.32 -18.90 4.75
CA GLY A 13 -7.33 -19.16 6.19
C GLY A 13 -7.01 -17.92 7.04
N ARG A 14 -6.48 -16.85 6.42
CA ARG A 14 -6.17 -15.57 7.08
C ARG A 14 -6.73 -14.41 6.25
N ILE A 15 -7.46 -13.53 6.90
CA ILE A 15 -8.11 -12.37 6.27
C ILE A 15 -7.65 -11.11 7.02
N LYS A 16 -7.29 -10.08 6.27
CA LYS A 16 -7.05 -8.73 6.81
C LYS A 16 -8.27 -7.86 6.48
N ILE A 17 -8.86 -7.27 7.49
CA ILE A 17 -9.90 -6.25 7.35
C ILE A 17 -9.26 -4.89 7.63
N GLU A 18 -9.26 -4.02 6.63
CA GLU A 18 -8.71 -2.70 6.73
C GLU A 18 -9.82 -1.65 6.62
N PHE A 19 -9.94 -0.81 7.64
CA PHE A 19 -10.87 0.30 7.68
C PHE A 19 -10.19 1.52 7.08
N GLN A 20 -10.71 1.93 5.94
CA GLN A 20 -10.22 3.08 5.18
C GLN A 20 -11.38 4.06 4.91
N GLY A 21 -11.11 5.09 4.15
CA GLY A 21 -12.11 6.03 3.68
C GLY A 21 -11.58 7.46 3.78
N GLY A 22 -12.45 8.44 4.02
CA GLY A 22 -12.01 9.79 4.34
C GLY A 22 -11.30 9.81 5.68
N GLU A 23 -12.02 9.51 6.76
CA GLU A 23 -11.48 9.30 8.11
C GLU A 23 -12.33 8.24 8.82
N PRO A 24 -11.86 7.00 8.98
CA PRO A 24 -12.66 5.90 9.51
C PRO A 24 -13.04 6.09 10.98
N LEU A 25 -12.24 6.82 11.76
CA LEU A 25 -12.53 7.08 13.19
C LEU A 25 -13.75 7.97 13.40
N LEU A 26 -14.27 8.64 12.36
CA LEU A 26 -15.57 9.33 12.42
C LEU A 26 -16.75 8.37 12.67
N ASN A 27 -16.60 7.11 12.23
CA ASN A 27 -17.62 6.07 12.45
C ASN A 27 -17.06 4.91 13.27
N PHE A 28 -16.39 5.25 14.38
CA PHE A 28 -15.78 4.27 15.26
C PHE A 28 -16.75 3.20 15.80
N PRO A 29 -18.03 3.50 16.13
CA PRO A 29 -19.00 2.47 16.53
C PRO A 29 -19.20 1.38 15.48
N LEU A 30 -19.14 1.71 14.18
CA LEU A 30 -19.22 0.71 13.11
C LEU A 30 -17.98 -0.20 13.12
N ILE A 31 -16.79 0.36 13.34
CA ILE A 31 -15.54 -0.42 13.45
C ILE A 31 -15.67 -1.43 14.60
N GLN A 32 -16.13 -0.99 15.78
CA GLN A 32 -16.34 -1.85 16.94
C GLN A 32 -17.31 -3.01 16.61
N THR A 33 -18.42 -2.71 15.96
CA THR A 33 -19.42 -3.68 15.55
C THR A 33 -18.83 -4.73 14.58
N ILE A 34 -18.07 -4.28 13.57
CA ILE A 34 -17.47 -5.18 12.56
C ILE A 34 -16.40 -6.06 13.21
N VAL A 35 -15.53 -5.49 14.05
CA VAL A 35 -14.47 -6.25 14.74
C VAL A 35 -15.05 -7.33 15.64
N ALA A 36 -16.07 -7.00 16.46
CA ALA A 36 -16.74 -7.95 17.32
C ALA A 36 -17.40 -9.10 16.52
N ALA A 37 -18.12 -8.75 15.46
CA ALA A 37 -18.77 -9.75 14.59
C ALA A 37 -17.76 -10.62 13.83
N ALA A 38 -16.66 -10.02 13.35
CA ALA A 38 -15.61 -10.76 12.66
C ALA A 38 -14.92 -11.77 13.57
N ARG A 39 -14.59 -11.38 14.81
CA ARG A 39 -13.99 -12.30 15.80
C ARG A 39 -14.93 -13.44 16.15
N SER A 40 -16.21 -13.15 16.40
CA SER A 40 -17.22 -14.17 16.70
C SER A 40 -17.34 -15.22 15.58
N ARG A 41 -17.39 -14.75 14.31
CA ARG A 41 -17.49 -15.65 13.14
C ARG A 41 -16.17 -16.36 12.83
N ALA A 42 -15.03 -15.70 13.04
CA ALA A 42 -13.73 -16.32 12.87
C ALA A 42 -13.52 -17.50 13.82
N ALA A 43 -13.99 -17.40 15.06
CA ALA A 43 -13.95 -18.50 16.04
C ALA A 43 -14.70 -19.75 15.58
N THR A 44 -15.81 -19.61 14.82
CA THR A 44 -16.59 -20.73 14.30
C THR A 44 -16.05 -21.30 12.99
N THR A 45 -15.34 -20.48 12.20
CA THR A 45 -14.81 -20.88 10.88
C THR A 45 -13.34 -21.32 10.90
N GLY A 46 -12.64 -21.16 12.04
CA GLY A 46 -11.21 -21.43 12.18
C GLY A 46 -10.30 -20.43 11.43
N LYS A 47 -10.85 -19.34 10.92
CA LYS A 47 -10.07 -18.29 10.20
C LYS A 47 -9.35 -17.37 11.18
N LYS A 48 -8.18 -16.88 10.77
CA LYS A 48 -7.50 -15.76 11.45
C LYS A 48 -7.93 -14.46 10.80
N VAL A 49 -8.29 -13.45 11.62
CA VAL A 49 -8.66 -12.13 11.12
C VAL A 49 -7.79 -11.07 11.77
N ASP A 50 -7.06 -10.33 10.96
CA ASP A 50 -6.26 -9.18 11.35
C ASP A 50 -7.04 -7.89 11.04
N PHE A 51 -6.84 -6.86 11.86
CA PHE A 51 -7.50 -5.58 11.69
C PHE A 51 -6.49 -4.45 11.56
N VAL A 52 -6.75 -3.54 10.62
CA VAL A 52 -5.99 -2.30 10.43
C VAL A 52 -6.97 -1.13 10.35
N ILE A 53 -6.64 -0.02 10.99
CA ILE A 53 -7.34 1.26 10.82
C ILE A 53 -6.36 2.23 10.16
N ALA A 54 -6.67 2.68 8.94
CA ALA A 54 -5.92 3.69 8.21
C ALA A 54 -6.51 5.08 8.49
N SER A 55 -5.88 5.84 9.39
CA SER A 55 -6.39 7.11 9.94
C SER A 55 -5.32 8.18 9.96
N ASN A 56 -5.72 9.45 9.89
CA ASN A 56 -4.84 10.59 10.14
C ASN A 56 -4.50 10.79 11.64
N LEU A 57 -5.06 9.95 12.51
CA LEU A 57 -4.91 9.91 13.97
C LEU A 57 -5.36 11.17 14.72
N ALA A 58 -5.96 12.16 14.05
CA ALA A 58 -6.39 13.41 14.70
C ALA A 58 -7.55 13.20 15.68
N LEU A 59 -8.33 12.12 15.50
CA LEU A 59 -9.48 11.77 16.38
C LEU A 59 -9.14 10.68 17.41
N LEU A 60 -7.86 10.33 17.56
CA LEU A 60 -7.43 9.28 18.46
C LEU A 60 -7.76 9.65 19.92
N SER A 61 -8.48 8.77 20.61
CA SER A 61 -8.85 8.92 22.03
C SER A 61 -8.34 7.73 22.84
N ASP A 62 -8.33 7.83 24.18
CA ASP A 62 -7.93 6.73 25.04
C ASP A 62 -8.83 5.50 24.85
N GLY A 63 -10.14 5.69 24.72
CA GLY A 63 -11.06 4.59 24.45
C GLY A 63 -10.82 3.91 23.10
N ILE A 64 -10.36 4.63 22.06
CA ILE A 64 -9.96 4.05 20.78
C ILE A 64 -8.68 3.22 20.97
N LEU A 65 -7.70 3.74 21.71
CA LEU A 65 -6.45 3.04 21.99
C LEU A 65 -6.68 1.77 22.82
N GLU A 66 -7.49 1.84 23.86
CA GLU A 66 -7.89 0.68 24.65
C GLU A 66 -8.57 -0.40 23.80
N PHE A 67 -9.47 0.01 22.92
CA PHE A 67 -10.12 -0.90 21.98
C PHE A 67 -9.11 -1.54 21.02
N CYS A 68 -8.19 -0.75 20.43
CA CYS A 68 -7.16 -1.26 19.54
C CYS A 68 -6.26 -2.28 20.26
N LYS A 69 -5.87 -1.98 21.49
CA LYS A 69 -5.06 -2.89 22.32
C LYS A 69 -5.80 -4.19 22.64
N ALA A 70 -7.05 -4.10 23.08
CA ALA A 70 -7.86 -5.27 23.44
C ALA A 70 -8.21 -6.16 22.23
N ASN A 71 -8.24 -5.58 21.03
CA ASN A 71 -8.61 -6.27 19.79
C ASN A 71 -7.45 -6.47 18.81
N ASP A 72 -6.22 -6.26 19.24
CA ASP A 72 -5.04 -6.47 18.40
C ASP A 72 -5.13 -5.74 17.04
N VAL A 73 -5.64 -4.49 17.04
CA VAL A 73 -5.82 -3.66 15.86
C VAL A 73 -4.56 -2.86 15.58
N LEU A 74 -4.06 -2.93 14.36
CA LEU A 74 -2.95 -2.12 13.89
C LEU A 74 -3.43 -0.73 13.45
N LEU A 75 -2.62 0.28 13.67
CA LEU A 75 -2.85 1.61 13.14
C LEU A 75 -1.90 1.91 11.99
N SER A 76 -2.44 2.43 10.91
CA SER A 76 -1.67 2.96 9.78
C SER A 76 -1.99 4.43 9.61
N THR A 77 -0.97 5.25 9.45
CA THR A 77 -1.16 6.68 9.24
C THR A 77 -0.35 7.19 8.06
N SER A 78 -0.46 8.49 7.80
CA SER A 78 0.31 9.14 6.76
C SER A 78 1.38 10.04 7.37
N LEU A 79 2.61 9.94 6.85
CA LEU A 79 3.71 10.84 7.23
C LEU A 79 4.60 11.05 6.00
N ASP A 80 4.53 12.24 5.39
CA ASP A 80 5.25 12.50 4.13
C ASP A 80 6.67 13.07 4.34
N GLY A 81 7.09 13.25 5.59
CA GLY A 81 8.39 13.81 5.97
C GLY A 81 8.28 14.94 6.99
N PRO A 82 9.24 15.88 7.04
CA PRO A 82 9.26 16.97 8.01
C PRO A 82 8.06 17.91 7.85
N ALA A 83 7.82 18.72 8.87
CA ALA A 83 6.59 19.48 9.07
C ALA A 83 6.18 20.36 7.87
N ASP A 84 7.13 21.08 7.28
CA ASP A 84 6.88 21.95 6.13
C ASP A 84 6.42 21.15 4.89
N LEU A 85 7.06 20.00 4.64
CA LEU A 85 6.71 19.11 3.55
C LEU A 85 5.36 18.43 3.78
N HIS A 86 5.16 17.85 4.97
CA HIS A 86 3.92 17.15 5.31
C HIS A 86 2.72 18.11 5.27
N ASN A 87 2.83 19.30 5.89
CA ASN A 87 1.76 20.29 5.89
C ASN A 87 1.42 20.80 4.48
N LYS A 88 2.42 20.90 3.59
CA LYS A 88 2.21 21.25 2.18
C LYS A 88 1.47 20.17 1.41
N ASN A 89 1.84 18.91 1.63
CA ASN A 89 1.23 17.78 0.94
C ASN A 89 -0.17 17.45 1.46
N ARG A 90 -0.42 17.69 2.76
CA ARG A 90 -1.67 17.38 3.47
C ARG A 90 -2.24 18.63 4.15
N PRO A 91 -2.69 19.59 3.33
CA PRO A 91 -3.20 20.86 3.86
C PRO A 91 -4.48 20.62 4.67
N ARG A 92 -4.58 21.33 5.79
CA ARG A 92 -5.78 21.37 6.63
C ARG A 92 -5.97 22.75 7.23
N PRO A 93 -7.20 23.11 7.66
CA PRO A 93 -7.40 24.31 8.48
C PRO A 93 -6.51 24.25 9.73
N GLY A 94 -5.77 25.32 9.99
CA GLY A 94 -4.80 25.40 11.09
C GLY A 94 -3.36 25.03 10.72
N GLY A 95 -3.09 24.45 9.55
CA GLY A 95 -1.73 24.22 9.02
C GLY A 95 -0.84 23.27 9.84
N ASN A 96 -1.42 22.43 10.72
CA ASN A 96 -0.71 21.62 11.70
C ASN A 96 -0.93 20.11 11.51
N SER A 97 -1.11 19.65 10.27
CA SER A 97 -1.34 18.22 10.00
C SER A 97 -0.18 17.34 10.46
N HIS A 98 1.07 17.81 10.32
CA HIS A 98 2.25 17.11 10.80
C HIS A 98 2.24 16.96 12.34
N GLU A 99 2.01 18.04 13.07
CA GLU A 99 1.98 18.04 14.54
C GLU A 99 0.96 17.01 15.06
N LEU A 100 -0.23 16.97 14.47
CA LEU A 100 -1.28 16.01 14.85
C LEU A 100 -0.90 14.57 14.51
N ALA A 101 -0.32 14.33 13.33
CA ALA A 101 0.14 13.01 12.95
C ALA A 101 1.24 12.51 13.91
N VAL A 102 2.23 13.35 14.21
CA VAL A 102 3.32 13.02 15.14
C VAL A 102 2.80 12.77 16.56
N ALA A 103 1.91 13.62 17.06
CA ALA A 103 1.28 13.42 18.37
C ALA A 103 0.48 12.11 18.42
N GLY A 104 -0.28 11.82 17.36
CA GLY A 104 -1.03 10.57 17.22
C GLY A 104 -0.12 9.33 17.17
N ILE A 105 0.97 9.37 16.39
CA ILE A 105 1.95 8.28 16.32
C ILE A 105 2.55 7.99 17.70
N ARG A 106 3.07 9.01 18.38
CA ARG A 106 3.69 8.85 19.71
C ARG A 106 2.72 8.27 20.72
N ARG A 107 1.51 8.81 20.78
CA ARG A 107 0.45 8.34 21.68
C ARG A 107 0.04 6.90 21.38
N ALA A 108 -0.05 6.54 20.10
CA ALA A 108 -0.37 5.18 19.70
C ALA A 108 0.78 4.21 20.02
N GLN A 109 2.04 4.59 19.78
CA GLN A 109 3.22 3.79 20.14
C GLN A 109 3.32 3.56 21.66
N GLU A 110 3.05 4.57 22.46
CA GLU A 110 3.04 4.45 23.93
C GLU A 110 1.97 3.47 24.43
N ALA A 111 0.78 3.52 23.86
CA ALA A 111 -0.35 2.69 24.28
C ALA A 111 -0.29 1.25 23.73
N LEU A 112 0.16 1.07 22.49
CA LEU A 112 0.05 -0.20 21.74
C LEU A 112 1.38 -0.90 21.54
N GLY A 113 2.48 -0.17 21.52
CA GLY A 113 3.81 -0.64 21.12
C GLY A 113 4.24 -0.07 19.75
N ILE A 114 5.55 -0.03 19.53
CA ILE A 114 6.17 0.58 18.34
C ILE A 114 5.77 -0.16 17.07
N ASP A 115 5.75 -1.48 17.09
CA ASP A 115 5.42 -2.40 16.00
C ASP A 115 3.92 -2.39 15.61
N ARG A 116 3.09 -1.66 16.36
CA ARG A 116 1.63 -1.60 16.15
C ARG A 116 1.18 -0.36 15.38
N VAL A 117 2.11 0.52 15.04
CA VAL A 117 1.83 1.79 14.34
C VAL A 117 2.74 1.94 13.14
N GLY A 118 2.18 1.86 11.95
CA GLY A 118 2.89 2.10 10.70
C GLY A 118 2.58 3.49 10.12
N ALA A 119 3.51 4.02 9.34
CA ALA A 119 3.30 5.24 8.58
C ALA A 119 3.62 5.01 7.09
N LEU A 120 2.84 5.64 6.22
CA LEU A 120 3.02 5.63 4.78
C LEU A 120 3.27 7.06 4.29
N MET A 121 4.25 7.20 3.41
CA MET A 121 4.49 8.44 2.69
C MET A 121 4.03 8.34 1.24
N THR A 122 3.84 9.49 0.63
CA THR A 122 3.64 9.61 -0.82
C THR A 122 4.64 10.65 -1.35
N THR A 123 5.42 10.25 -2.35
CA THR A 123 6.41 11.13 -2.98
C THR A 123 5.71 12.14 -3.87
N THR A 124 5.80 13.43 -3.53
CA THR A 124 5.39 14.54 -4.39
C THR A 124 6.62 15.19 -5.03
N GLU A 125 6.43 16.11 -5.98
CA GLU A 125 7.54 16.88 -6.53
C GLU A 125 8.39 17.57 -5.43
N ALA A 126 7.76 18.05 -4.37
CA ALA A 126 8.44 18.68 -3.24
C ALA A 126 9.28 17.72 -2.38
N SER A 127 9.07 16.42 -2.53
CA SER A 127 9.79 15.36 -1.80
C SER A 127 11.12 14.99 -2.46
N LEU A 128 11.25 15.20 -3.80
CA LEU A 128 12.28 14.58 -4.63
C LEU A 128 13.71 14.97 -4.24
N ASP A 129 13.92 16.17 -3.72
CA ASP A 129 15.25 16.66 -3.34
C ASP A 129 15.54 16.45 -1.84
N ARG A 130 14.64 15.75 -1.11
CA ARG A 130 14.67 15.66 0.36
C ARG A 130 14.62 14.22 0.90
N PRO A 131 15.21 13.20 0.24
CA PRO A 131 15.07 11.81 0.69
C PRO A 131 15.62 11.57 2.10
N ARG A 132 16.74 12.21 2.48
CA ARG A 132 17.34 12.07 3.81
C ARG A 132 16.46 12.65 4.91
N GLU A 133 15.94 13.85 4.71
CA GLU A 133 15.07 14.50 5.70
C GLU A 133 13.79 13.69 5.95
N ILE A 134 13.25 13.06 4.89
CA ILE A 134 12.08 12.18 5.00
C ILE A 134 12.42 10.94 5.84
N VAL A 135 13.53 10.27 5.55
CA VAL A 135 14.00 9.12 6.33
C VAL A 135 14.28 9.52 7.79
N ASP A 136 14.93 10.66 8.02
CA ASP A 136 15.24 11.15 9.36
C ASP A 136 13.97 11.39 10.20
N GLU A 137 12.88 11.85 9.58
CA GLU A 137 11.61 12.04 10.27
C GLU A 137 11.01 10.73 10.78
N TYR A 138 11.10 9.67 9.98
CA TYR A 138 10.71 8.31 10.40
C TYR A 138 11.60 7.78 11.51
N LEU A 139 12.90 8.02 11.42
CA LEU A 139 13.87 7.61 12.44
C LEU A 139 13.65 8.31 13.79
N LYS A 140 13.33 9.61 13.79
CA LYS A 140 12.99 10.39 14.99
C LYS A 140 11.73 9.88 15.70
N LEU A 141 10.78 9.32 14.94
CA LEU A 141 9.56 8.76 15.46
C LEU A 141 9.69 7.26 15.79
N ASN A 142 10.90 6.72 15.68
CA ASN A 142 11.18 5.32 15.95
C ASN A 142 10.26 4.34 15.20
N LEU A 143 9.92 4.67 13.96
CA LEU A 143 9.15 3.79 13.08
C LEU A 143 10.02 2.62 12.61
N ASP A 144 9.39 1.47 12.30
CA ASP A 144 10.08 0.21 11.98
C ASP A 144 10.76 0.19 10.60
N GLY A 145 10.40 1.09 9.71
CA GLY A 145 10.91 1.19 8.35
C GLY A 145 10.18 2.27 7.58
N ILE A 146 10.44 2.35 6.30
CA ILE A 146 9.83 3.33 5.40
C ILE A 146 9.42 2.68 4.08
N PHE A 147 8.37 3.22 3.44
CA PHE A 147 8.00 2.90 2.07
C PHE A 147 8.08 4.19 1.24
N LEU A 148 9.12 4.30 0.41
CA LEU A 148 9.33 5.44 -0.49
C LEU A 148 8.38 5.35 -1.70
N ARG A 149 7.09 5.54 -1.45
CA ARG A 149 6.01 5.26 -2.39
C ARG A 149 5.88 6.36 -3.45
N PRO A 150 5.84 6.02 -4.76
CA PRO A 150 5.55 6.99 -5.81
C PRO A 150 4.11 7.52 -5.69
N LEU A 151 3.85 8.69 -6.28
CA LEU A 151 2.50 9.23 -6.40
C LEU A 151 1.71 8.40 -7.42
N SER A 152 0.50 8.04 -7.05
CA SER A 152 -0.41 7.26 -7.90
C SER A 152 -1.27 8.18 -8.78
N PRO A 153 -1.69 7.74 -10.00
CA PRO A 153 -2.48 8.53 -10.94
C PRO A 153 -3.98 8.56 -10.60
N TYR A 154 -4.34 8.77 -9.32
CA TYR A 154 -5.72 8.72 -8.85
C TYR A 154 -6.07 9.93 -7.98
N GLY A 155 -7.37 10.23 -7.88
CA GLY A 155 -7.93 11.18 -6.94
C GLY A 155 -7.32 12.59 -7.02
N PHE A 156 -6.86 13.13 -5.92
CA PHE A 156 -6.29 14.47 -5.83
C PHE A 156 -5.04 14.67 -6.71
N ALA A 157 -4.24 13.64 -6.91
CA ALA A 157 -3.03 13.73 -7.72
C ALA A 157 -3.33 14.10 -9.17
N VAL A 158 -4.43 13.58 -9.72
CA VAL A 158 -4.92 13.91 -11.07
C VAL A 158 -5.60 15.28 -11.07
N LYS A 159 -6.55 15.52 -10.13
CA LYS A 159 -7.28 16.79 -10.01
C LYS A 159 -6.35 18.01 -9.91
N THR A 160 -5.23 17.86 -9.21
CA THR A 160 -4.23 18.91 -9.01
C THR A 160 -3.10 18.89 -10.03
N LYS A 161 -3.14 17.96 -11.00
CA LYS A 161 -2.06 17.71 -11.97
C LYS A 161 -0.70 17.37 -11.30
N ALA A 162 -0.72 16.96 -10.03
CA ALA A 162 0.49 16.65 -9.27
C ALA A 162 1.20 15.40 -9.83
N PHE A 163 0.43 14.44 -10.35
CA PHE A 163 0.95 13.21 -10.94
C PHE A 163 1.91 13.46 -12.12
N HIS A 164 1.68 14.50 -12.92
CA HIS A 164 2.49 14.81 -14.10
C HIS A 164 3.69 15.73 -13.81
N ARG A 165 4.00 16.04 -12.55
CA ARG A 165 5.07 16.97 -12.20
C ARG A 165 6.46 16.33 -12.16
N TYR A 166 6.52 15.01 -12.16
CA TYR A 166 7.77 14.26 -12.28
C TYR A 166 7.54 12.92 -12.97
N ASP A 167 8.59 12.41 -13.59
CA ASP A 167 8.64 11.13 -14.29
C ASP A 167 9.29 10.01 -13.46
N ALA A 168 9.34 8.79 -13.99
CA ALA A 168 9.97 7.65 -13.35
C ALA A 168 11.46 7.90 -13.08
N LYS A 169 12.17 8.62 -13.96
CA LYS A 169 13.61 8.87 -13.80
C LYS A 169 13.88 9.73 -12.57
N ARG A 170 13.17 10.86 -12.41
CA ARG A 170 13.31 11.72 -11.23
C ARG A 170 12.94 10.99 -9.94
N TRP A 171 11.90 10.15 -9.99
CA TRP A 171 11.54 9.33 -8.83
C TRP A 171 12.61 8.27 -8.52
N LEU A 172 13.21 7.62 -9.52
CA LEU A 172 14.28 6.65 -9.32
C LEU A 172 15.54 7.29 -8.73
N ASP A 173 15.88 8.52 -9.15
CA ASP A 173 16.98 9.27 -8.57
C ASP A 173 16.75 9.57 -7.08
N PHE A 174 15.53 9.98 -6.72
CA PHE A 174 15.11 10.15 -5.32
C PHE A 174 15.16 8.82 -4.56
N TYR A 175 14.58 7.77 -5.14
CA TYR A 175 14.51 6.44 -4.53
C TYR A 175 15.91 5.87 -4.26
N ALA A 176 16.80 5.95 -5.23
CA ALA A 176 18.18 5.48 -5.09
C ALA A 176 18.95 6.21 -3.98
N GLN A 177 18.76 7.53 -3.86
CA GLN A 177 19.36 8.30 -2.77
C GLN A 177 18.77 7.92 -1.40
N GLY A 178 17.46 7.77 -1.33
CA GLY A 178 16.76 7.35 -0.12
C GLY A 178 17.16 5.94 0.33
N LEU A 179 17.19 4.97 -0.60
CA LEU A 179 17.59 3.59 -0.32
C LEU A 179 19.05 3.52 0.17
N ARG A 180 19.98 4.23 -0.46
CA ARG A 180 21.37 4.28 0.02
C ARG A 180 21.47 4.83 1.43
N TYR A 181 20.71 5.88 1.74
CA TYR A 181 20.70 6.42 3.10
C TYR A 181 20.08 5.45 4.11
N VAL A 182 19.03 4.73 3.74
CA VAL A 182 18.48 3.64 4.55
C VAL A 182 19.51 2.53 4.79
N LEU A 183 20.32 2.18 3.80
CA LEU A 183 21.42 1.22 3.97
C LEU A 183 22.51 1.76 4.92
N ASP A 184 22.87 3.06 4.85
CA ASP A 184 23.78 3.69 5.80
C ASP A 184 23.27 3.58 7.25
N VAL A 185 21.96 3.80 7.46
CA VAL A 185 21.31 3.61 8.77
C VAL A 185 21.44 2.16 9.26
N ASN A 186 21.25 1.19 8.36
CA ASN A 186 21.38 -0.23 8.71
C ASN A 186 22.83 -0.59 9.02
N ARG A 187 23.83 -0.04 8.31
CA ARG A 187 25.26 -0.22 8.63
C ARG A 187 25.62 0.34 9.99
N SER A 188 24.96 1.40 10.45
CA SER A 188 25.15 1.94 11.80
C SER A 188 24.55 1.07 12.91
N GLY A 189 23.96 -0.09 12.58
CA GLY A 189 23.42 -1.06 13.52
C GLY A 189 21.92 -0.96 13.80
N ARG A 190 21.22 0.02 13.22
CA ARG A 190 19.76 0.13 13.35
C ARG A 190 19.07 -0.61 12.23
N ARG A 191 18.28 -1.65 12.52
CA ARG A 191 17.43 -2.31 11.54
C ARG A 191 16.33 -1.34 11.11
N PHE A 192 16.33 -0.96 9.83
CA PHE A 192 15.36 -0.04 9.25
C PHE A 192 15.18 -0.37 7.76
N PRO A 193 14.23 -1.24 7.39
CA PRO A 193 14.01 -1.62 5.99
C PRO A 193 13.33 -0.51 5.17
N GLU A 194 13.65 -0.46 3.89
CA GLU A 194 12.81 0.15 2.87
C GLU A 194 11.84 -0.94 2.37
N PHE A 195 10.55 -0.73 2.61
CA PHE A 195 9.55 -1.79 2.44
C PHE A 195 9.30 -2.17 0.99
N TYR A 196 9.46 -1.24 0.02
CA TYR A 196 9.28 -1.57 -1.38
C TYR A 196 10.42 -2.46 -1.89
N ALA A 197 11.66 -2.12 -1.55
CA ALA A 197 12.79 -3.00 -1.79
C ALA A 197 12.60 -4.37 -1.13
N ALA A 198 12.16 -4.40 0.12
CA ALA A 198 11.94 -5.66 0.83
C ALA A 198 10.87 -6.53 0.14
N LEU A 199 9.79 -5.94 -0.40
CA LEU A 199 8.78 -6.66 -1.16
C LEU A 199 9.34 -7.24 -2.47
N ILE A 200 10.07 -6.45 -3.24
CA ILE A 200 10.70 -6.90 -4.49
C ILE A 200 11.73 -7.99 -4.21
N LEU A 201 12.60 -7.80 -3.22
CA LEU A 201 13.58 -8.80 -2.81
C LEU A 201 12.93 -10.10 -2.32
N LYS A 202 11.83 -10.00 -1.59
CA LYS A 202 11.07 -11.19 -1.16
C LYS A 202 10.60 -12.00 -2.36
N ARG A 203 10.14 -11.33 -3.42
CA ARG A 203 9.74 -12.01 -4.66
C ARG A 203 10.94 -12.58 -5.44
N MET A 204 12.08 -11.91 -5.40
CA MET A 204 13.28 -12.35 -6.13
C MET A 204 14.04 -13.48 -5.43
N LEU A 205 14.06 -13.48 -4.10
CA LEU A 205 14.94 -14.33 -3.29
C LEU A 205 14.21 -15.43 -2.51
N THR A 206 12.87 -15.47 -2.54
CA THR A 206 12.09 -16.45 -1.77
C THR A 206 10.86 -16.93 -2.53
N ASP A 207 10.37 -18.12 -2.21
CA ASP A 207 9.10 -18.67 -2.70
C ASP A 207 7.89 -18.24 -1.86
N ARG A 208 8.09 -17.32 -0.91
CA ARG A 208 7.03 -16.86 0.00
C ARG A 208 6.04 -15.95 -0.74
N PRO A 209 4.73 -16.12 -0.54
CA PRO A 209 3.74 -15.27 -1.19
C PRO A 209 3.90 -13.81 -0.77
N LEU A 210 3.78 -12.92 -1.76
CA LEU A 210 3.67 -11.49 -1.50
C LEU A 210 2.23 -11.14 -1.13
N GLY A 211 2.05 -10.36 -0.09
CA GLY A 211 0.77 -9.76 0.24
C GLY A 211 0.43 -8.50 -0.58
N TYR A 212 1.27 -8.14 -1.55
CA TYR A 212 1.14 -6.91 -2.33
C TYR A 212 0.57 -7.23 -3.73
N VAL A 213 -0.55 -6.60 -4.08
CA VAL A 213 -1.35 -6.97 -5.25
C VAL A 213 -0.71 -6.58 -6.58
N ASP A 214 0.02 -5.46 -6.62
CA ASP A 214 0.57 -4.88 -7.86
C ASP A 214 1.90 -5.54 -8.28
N LEU A 215 2.54 -6.31 -7.39
CA LEU A 215 3.77 -7.05 -7.68
C LEU A 215 3.50 -8.52 -8.00
N ARG A 216 2.38 -8.81 -8.66
CA ARG A 216 1.96 -10.16 -9.02
C ARG A 216 1.57 -10.24 -10.50
N SER A 217 1.78 -11.39 -11.08
CA SER A 217 1.25 -11.75 -12.40
C SER A 217 0.58 -13.14 -12.29
N PRO A 218 -0.74 -13.21 -12.49
CA PRO A 218 -1.68 -12.09 -12.67
C PRO A 218 -1.75 -11.18 -11.43
N ALA A 219 -2.19 -9.93 -11.63
CA ALA A 219 -2.37 -8.97 -10.56
C ALA A 219 -3.33 -9.51 -9.48
N GLY A 220 -3.09 -9.09 -8.24
CA GLY A 220 -3.90 -9.57 -7.11
C GLY A 220 -5.25 -8.87 -6.92
N ILE A 221 -5.63 -7.95 -7.82
CA ILE A 221 -6.91 -7.23 -7.73
C ILE A 221 -8.08 -8.21 -7.76
N GLY A 222 -9.10 -7.97 -6.95
CA GLY A 222 -10.28 -8.85 -6.82
C GLY A 222 -9.99 -10.24 -6.24
N LEU A 223 -8.77 -10.75 -6.37
CA LEU A 223 -8.35 -12.06 -5.86
C LEU A 223 -7.69 -11.97 -4.48
N GLY A 224 -6.82 -11.00 -4.29
CA GLY A 224 -6.10 -10.74 -3.04
C GLY A 224 -6.74 -9.66 -2.18
N ALA A 225 -7.62 -8.85 -2.74
CA ALA A 225 -8.35 -7.79 -2.04
C ALA A 225 -9.70 -7.53 -2.72
N LEU A 226 -10.73 -7.25 -1.91
CA LEU A 226 -12.01 -6.69 -2.33
C LEU A 226 -12.25 -5.42 -1.53
N VAL A 227 -12.75 -4.38 -2.15
CA VAL A 227 -13.05 -3.10 -1.50
C VAL A 227 -14.55 -2.86 -1.49
N TYR A 228 -15.10 -2.71 -0.29
CA TYR A 228 -16.51 -2.43 -0.06
C TYR A 228 -16.70 -0.94 0.19
N ASN A 229 -17.39 -0.26 -0.71
CA ASN A 229 -17.65 1.15 -0.59
C ASN A 229 -18.89 1.45 0.26
N TYR A 230 -19.00 2.68 0.77
CA TYR A 230 -20.09 3.13 1.65
C TYR A 230 -21.47 3.07 0.98
N ASP A 231 -21.54 3.10 -0.34
CA ASP A 231 -22.77 3.02 -1.14
C ASP A 231 -23.17 1.57 -1.52
N GLY A 232 -22.43 0.60 -0.99
CA GLY A 232 -22.66 -0.83 -1.22
C GLY A 232 -22.07 -1.39 -2.51
N ARG A 233 -21.31 -0.61 -3.29
CA ARG A 233 -20.54 -1.11 -4.42
C ARG A 233 -19.31 -1.89 -3.93
N VAL A 234 -18.90 -2.85 -4.74
CA VAL A 234 -17.71 -3.69 -4.48
C VAL A 234 -16.73 -3.52 -5.63
N PHE A 235 -15.47 -3.20 -5.31
CA PHE A 235 -14.42 -2.95 -6.27
C PHE A 235 -13.27 -3.96 -6.16
N ALA A 236 -12.57 -4.14 -7.28
CA ALA A 236 -11.42 -5.03 -7.36
C ALA A 236 -10.19 -4.55 -6.54
N SER A 237 -10.07 -3.24 -6.33
CA SER A 237 -9.00 -2.63 -5.52
C SER A 237 -9.44 -1.25 -4.98
N ASP A 238 -8.64 -0.67 -4.06
CA ASP A 238 -8.86 0.69 -3.56
C ASP A 238 -8.63 1.74 -4.65
N GLU A 239 -7.64 1.53 -5.50
CA GLU A 239 -7.35 2.38 -6.65
C GLU A 239 -8.53 2.40 -7.64
N GLY A 240 -9.13 1.22 -7.90
CA GLY A 240 -10.35 1.11 -8.72
C GLY A 240 -11.54 1.86 -8.10
N ARG A 241 -11.68 1.80 -6.78
CA ARG A 241 -12.66 2.62 -6.06
C ARG A 241 -12.38 4.13 -6.20
N MET A 242 -11.10 4.53 -6.15
CA MET A 242 -10.72 5.94 -6.35
C MET A 242 -11.05 6.43 -7.76
N LEU A 243 -10.92 5.59 -8.79
CA LEU A 243 -11.36 5.92 -10.15
C LEU A 243 -12.86 6.10 -10.21
N ALA A 244 -13.65 5.26 -9.52
CA ALA A 244 -15.11 5.40 -9.47
C ALA A 244 -15.56 6.72 -8.83
N GLU A 245 -14.83 7.23 -7.82
CA GLU A 245 -15.05 8.57 -7.26
C GLU A 245 -14.67 9.70 -8.24
N MET A 246 -14.02 9.37 -9.35
CA MET A 246 -13.71 10.28 -10.47
C MET A 246 -14.63 10.09 -11.66
N GLY A 247 -15.61 9.16 -11.58
CA GLY A 247 -16.59 8.87 -12.60
C GLY A 247 -16.21 7.70 -13.53
N ASP A 248 -15.24 6.88 -13.16
CA ASP A 248 -14.78 5.72 -13.94
C ASP A 248 -14.98 4.41 -13.15
N ASP A 249 -16.05 3.68 -13.47
CA ASP A 249 -16.49 2.46 -12.80
C ASP A 249 -15.87 1.17 -13.40
N ALA A 250 -14.79 1.27 -14.16
CA ALA A 250 -14.18 0.13 -14.86
C ALA A 250 -13.81 -1.04 -13.91
N PHE A 251 -13.54 -0.78 -12.64
CA PHE A 251 -13.13 -1.78 -11.65
C PHE A 251 -14.23 -2.13 -10.62
N GLU A 252 -15.47 -1.71 -10.85
CA GLU A 252 -16.61 -2.16 -10.06
C GLU A 252 -16.95 -3.62 -10.43
N LEU A 253 -16.98 -4.51 -9.44
CA LEU A 253 -17.30 -5.93 -9.64
C LEU A 253 -18.76 -6.27 -9.38
N GLY A 254 -19.48 -5.43 -8.64
CA GLY A 254 -20.87 -5.65 -8.25
C GLY A 254 -21.22 -4.95 -6.94
N ARG A 255 -22.14 -5.54 -6.20
CA ARG A 255 -22.67 -4.97 -4.95
C ARG A 255 -22.57 -5.92 -3.76
N VAL A 256 -22.68 -5.41 -2.54
CA VAL A 256 -22.72 -6.21 -1.29
C VAL A 256 -23.94 -7.15 -1.23
N THR A 257 -24.92 -7.00 -2.10
CA THR A 257 -26.04 -7.93 -2.23
C THR A 257 -25.68 -9.19 -3.02
N ASP A 258 -24.60 -9.15 -3.77
CA ASP A 258 -24.15 -10.25 -4.62
C ASP A 258 -23.42 -11.31 -3.77
N SER A 259 -23.27 -12.52 -4.31
CA SER A 259 -22.52 -13.59 -3.65
C SER A 259 -21.01 -13.38 -3.84
N TYR A 260 -20.20 -13.92 -2.92
CA TYR A 260 -18.75 -13.97 -3.10
C TYR A 260 -18.38 -14.59 -4.45
N HIS A 261 -19.03 -15.69 -4.81
CA HIS A 261 -18.77 -16.39 -6.07
C HIS A 261 -19.07 -15.50 -7.29
N SER A 262 -20.20 -14.80 -7.33
CA SER A 262 -20.54 -13.92 -8.47
C SER A 262 -19.60 -12.71 -8.59
N LEU A 263 -19.02 -12.24 -7.51
CA LEU A 263 -18.02 -11.17 -7.52
C LEU A 263 -16.66 -11.65 -8.06
N VAL A 264 -16.15 -12.78 -7.53
CA VAL A 264 -14.79 -13.24 -7.87
C VAL A 264 -14.72 -14.08 -9.16
N PHE A 265 -15.84 -14.52 -9.69
CA PHE A 265 -15.95 -15.21 -10.98
C PHE A 265 -16.74 -14.38 -12.01
N SER A 266 -16.88 -13.06 -11.80
CA SER A 266 -17.48 -12.18 -12.79
C SER A 266 -16.62 -12.15 -14.06
N GLU A 267 -17.26 -12.07 -15.24
CA GLU A 267 -16.55 -11.89 -16.52
C GLU A 267 -15.58 -10.72 -16.45
N LYS A 268 -16.02 -9.60 -15.86
CA LYS A 268 -15.19 -8.42 -15.65
C LYS A 268 -13.90 -8.72 -14.89
N LEU A 269 -13.96 -9.47 -13.78
CA LEU A 269 -12.75 -9.79 -13.03
C LEU A 269 -11.85 -10.79 -13.79
N ILE A 270 -12.45 -11.74 -14.51
CA ILE A 270 -11.70 -12.69 -15.36
C ILE A 270 -10.91 -11.92 -16.43
N ASP A 271 -11.54 -10.95 -17.09
CA ASP A 271 -10.90 -10.10 -18.11
C ASP A 271 -9.78 -9.23 -17.51
N LEU A 272 -10.03 -8.61 -16.34
CA LEU A 272 -9.02 -7.82 -15.64
C LEU A 272 -7.80 -8.67 -15.20
N VAL A 273 -8.04 -9.86 -14.71
CA VAL A 273 -6.98 -10.82 -14.34
C VAL A 273 -6.22 -11.26 -15.60
N GLY A 274 -6.94 -11.59 -16.68
CA GLY A 274 -6.34 -11.96 -17.96
C GLY A 274 -5.46 -10.85 -18.55
N SER A 275 -5.93 -9.60 -18.51
CA SER A 275 -5.18 -8.43 -18.99
C SER A 275 -3.90 -8.15 -18.19
N SER A 276 -3.80 -8.69 -16.98
CA SER A 276 -2.66 -8.51 -16.07
C SER A 276 -1.60 -9.61 -16.16
N LEU A 277 -1.75 -10.60 -17.06
CA LEU A 277 -0.77 -11.64 -17.27
C LEU A 277 0.45 -11.09 -18.04
N THR A 278 1.59 -10.96 -17.38
CA THR A 278 2.83 -10.47 -17.99
C THR A 278 3.41 -11.47 -18.98
N GLN A 279 3.25 -12.77 -18.71
CA GLN A 279 3.72 -13.87 -19.56
C GLN A 279 3.11 -13.85 -20.97
N CYS A 280 1.92 -13.29 -21.12
CA CYS A 280 1.18 -13.20 -22.38
C CYS A 280 1.29 -11.81 -23.02
N ALA A 281 1.90 -10.83 -22.35
CA ALA A 281 1.99 -9.47 -22.85
C ALA A 281 3.22 -9.29 -23.75
N PRO A 282 3.06 -8.68 -24.95
CA PRO A 282 4.20 -8.36 -25.82
C PRO A 282 5.30 -7.59 -25.08
N MET A 283 6.57 -7.91 -25.36
CA MET A 283 7.77 -7.35 -24.73
C MET A 283 7.93 -7.67 -23.23
N CYS A 284 6.87 -8.08 -22.54
CA CYS A 284 7.00 -8.57 -21.16
C CYS A 284 7.44 -10.03 -21.14
N SER A 285 6.91 -10.86 -22.05
CA SER A 285 7.28 -12.29 -22.17
C SER A 285 8.79 -12.53 -22.38
N ASP A 286 9.47 -11.58 -23.00
CA ASP A 286 10.92 -11.65 -23.27
C ASP A 286 11.75 -10.81 -22.28
N CYS A 287 11.11 -10.21 -21.27
CA CYS A 287 11.77 -9.35 -20.30
C CYS A 287 12.49 -10.17 -19.23
N VAL A 288 13.76 -9.87 -18.98
CA VAL A 288 14.56 -10.55 -17.92
C VAL A 288 13.96 -10.44 -16.52
N PHE A 289 13.14 -9.42 -16.26
CA PHE A 289 12.48 -9.19 -14.97
C PHE A 289 11.09 -9.84 -14.87
N GLU A 290 10.58 -10.46 -15.94
CA GLU A 290 9.19 -10.92 -16.01
C GLU A 290 8.81 -11.78 -14.80
N ALA A 291 9.62 -12.78 -14.45
CA ALA A 291 9.36 -13.69 -13.33
C ALA A 291 9.21 -12.98 -11.96
N HIS A 292 9.76 -11.79 -11.83
CA HIS A 292 9.78 -10.99 -10.60
C HIS A 292 8.94 -9.71 -10.68
N CYS A 293 8.47 -9.36 -11.88
CA CYS A 293 7.64 -8.20 -12.12
C CYS A 293 6.18 -8.48 -11.77
N GLY A 294 5.38 -7.43 -11.74
CA GLY A 294 3.94 -7.48 -11.59
C GLY A 294 3.25 -6.66 -12.68
N ALA A 295 1.94 -6.62 -12.59
CA ALA A 295 1.12 -5.76 -13.44
C ALA A 295 0.14 -4.99 -12.56
N ASP A 296 -0.10 -3.74 -12.94
CA ASP A 296 -1.11 -2.88 -12.32
C ASP A 296 -2.12 -2.45 -13.40
N PRO A 297 -3.22 -3.25 -13.57
CA PRO A 297 -4.22 -2.93 -14.59
C PRO A 297 -4.96 -1.62 -14.29
N VAL A 298 -5.07 -1.22 -13.02
CA VAL A 298 -5.70 0.05 -12.64
C VAL A 298 -4.81 1.22 -13.08
N TYR A 299 -3.50 1.12 -12.87
CA TYR A 299 -2.53 2.11 -13.33
C TYR A 299 -2.55 2.26 -14.86
N HIS A 300 -2.53 1.15 -15.59
CA HIS A 300 -2.53 1.17 -17.05
C HIS A 300 -3.85 1.75 -17.59
N HIS A 301 -4.98 1.37 -17.01
CA HIS A 301 -6.27 1.95 -17.36
C HIS A 301 -6.28 3.47 -17.12
N ALA A 302 -5.84 3.92 -15.97
CA ALA A 302 -5.82 5.35 -15.63
C ALA A 302 -4.89 6.19 -16.52
N THR A 303 -3.80 5.60 -17.02
CA THR A 303 -2.77 6.33 -17.79
C THR A 303 -2.84 6.10 -19.29
N GLN A 304 -3.37 4.96 -19.74
CA GLN A 304 -3.43 4.55 -21.15
C GLN A 304 -4.84 4.22 -21.63
N GLN A 305 -5.87 4.31 -20.77
CA GLN A 305 -7.27 3.96 -21.05
C GLN A 305 -7.46 2.48 -21.47
N ASP A 306 -6.53 1.63 -21.03
CA ASP A 306 -6.53 0.20 -21.30
C ASP A 306 -5.92 -0.54 -20.11
N SER A 307 -6.65 -1.49 -19.51
CA SER A 307 -6.18 -2.27 -18.36
C SER A 307 -5.03 -3.21 -18.71
N ALA A 308 -4.95 -3.69 -19.93
CA ALA A 308 -3.79 -4.41 -20.45
C ALA A 308 -2.63 -3.46 -20.68
N GLY A 309 -2.87 -2.39 -21.38
CA GLY A 309 -1.96 -1.33 -21.73
C GLY A 309 -0.72 -1.82 -22.48
N ILE A 310 0.08 -0.89 -22.96
CA ILE A 310 1.42 -1.18 -23.46
C ILE A 310 2.39 -1.03 -22.29
N LYS A 311 2.48 -2.09 -21.47
CA LYS A 311 3.21 -2.08 -20.19
C LYS A 311 4.64 -1.52 -20.30
N PRO A 312 5.47 -1.91 -21.30
CA PRO A 312 6.85 -1.42 -21.41
C PRO A 312 6.99 0.08 -21.67
N LEU A 313 5.92 0.74 -22.13
CA LEU A 313 5.90 2.20 -22.34
C LEU A 313 5.34 2.97 -21.14
N SER A 314 5.07 2.29 -20.02
CA SER A 314 4.52 2.94 -18.84
C SER A 314 5.61 3.36 -17.85
N GLU A 315 5.35 4.45 -17.12
CA GLU A 315 6.15 4.86 -15.96
C GLU A 315 6.19 3.77 -14.86
N PHE A 316 5.15 2.94 -14.77
CA PHE A 316 5.14 1.78 -13.88
C PHE A 316 6.26 0.81 -14.23
N CYS A 317 6.37 0.41 -15.51
CA CYS A 317 7.43 -0.48 -15.98
C CYS A 317 8.82 0.12 -15.75
N ALA A 318 9.01 1.39 -16.11
CA ALA A 318 10.29 2.08 -15.93
C ALA A 318 10.73 2.08 -14.46
N ARG A 319 9.83 2.35 -13.52
CA ARG A 319 10.11 2.27 -12.07
C ARG A 319 10.45 0.86 -11.62
N GLN A 320 9.67 -0.15 -12.03
CA GLN A 320 9.92 -1.54 -11.65
C GLN A 320 11.31 -2.01 -12.12
N GLN A 321 11.62 -1.81 -13.38
CA GLN A 321 12.94 -2.17 -13.94
C GLN A 321 14.06 -1.42 -13.23
N GLY A 322 13.91 -0.13 -13.00
CA GLY A 322 14.92 0.69 -12.33
C GLY A 322 15.20 0.24 -10.90
N VAL A 323 14.16 -0.07 -10.12
CA VAL A 323 14.36 -0.57 -8.74
C VAL A 323 14.96 -1.96 -8.75
N MET A 324 14.49 -2.89 -9.60
CA MET A 324 15.06 -4.24 -9.68
C MET A 324 16.53 -4.21 -10.11
N SER A 325 16.88 -3.38 -11.11
CA SER A 325 18.28 -3.21 -11.53
C SER A 325 19.16 -2.66 -10.41
N LEU A 326 18.68 -1.66 -9.67
CA LEU A 326 19.39 -1.10 -8.51
C LEU A 326 19.60 -2.15 -7.41
N LEU A 327 18.59 -2.97 -7.12
CA LEU A 327 18.70 -4.01 -6.10
C LEU A 327 19.65 -5.13 -6.53
N LEU A 328 19.64 -5.53 -7.80
CA LEU A 328 20.59 -6.51 -8.34
C LEU A 328 22.03 -5.99 -8.27
N ASP A 329 22.26 -4.74 -8.66
CA ASP A 329 23.58 -4.10 -8.57
C ASP A 329 24.10 -4.11 -7.12
N LEU A 330 23.27 -3.73 -6.15
CA LEU A 330 23.63 -3.77 -4.73
C LEU A 330 23.91 -5.19 -4.21
N LEU A 331 23.12 -6.18 -4.66
CA LEU A 331 23.33 -7.58 -4.28
C LEU A 331 24.62 -8.17 -4.83
N GLU A 332 25.03 -7.76 -6.03
CA GLU A 332 26.22 -8.27 -6.73
C GLU A 332 27.49 -7.53 -6.32
N ASN A 333 27.43 -6.19 -6.29
CA ASN A 333 28.61 -5.35 -6.19
C ASN A 333 28.88 -4.79 -4.78
N SER A 334 27.98 -4.98 -3.82
CA SER A 334 28.16 -4.53 -2.43
C SER A 334 27.85 -5.63 -1.41
N PRO A 335 28.86 -6.45 -1.00
CA PRO A 335 28.64 -7.57 -0.09
C PRO A 335 28.00 -7.17 1.26
N GLU A 336 28.32 -5.99 1.79
CA GLU A 336 27.73 -5.49 3.03
C GLU A 336 26.25 -5.15 2.85
N ASP A 337 25.89 -4.45 1.77
CA ASP A 337 24.50 -4.14 1.45
C ASP A 337 23.70 -5.40 1.12
N ALA A 338 24.29 -6.35 0.42
CA ALA A 338 23.65 -7.63 0.14
C ALA A 338 23.28 -8.38 1.44
N LEU A 339 24.10 -8.34 2.48
CA LEU A 339 23.76 -8.93 3.78
C LEU A 339 22.59 -8.19 4.44
N ILE A 340 22.56 -6.87 4.36
CA ILE A 340 21.45 -6.05 4.90
C ILE A 340 20.16 -6.37 4.16
N LEU A 341 20.17 -6.32 2.84
CA LEU A 341 19.01 -6.57 1.98
C LEU A 341 18.42 -7.98 2.19
N ARG A 342 19.27 -9.00 2.33
CA ARG A 342 18.82 -10.37 2.64
C ARG A 342 18.17 -10.47 4.02
N ARG A 343 18.60 -9.70 5.02
CA ARG A 343 17.97 -9.66 6.36
C ARG A 343 16.57 -9.05 6.34
N TRP A 344 16.22 -8.22 5.36
CA TRP A 344 14.88 -7.65 5.26
C TRP A 344 13.83 -8.68 4.84
N VAL A 345 14.23 -9.80 4.24
CA VAL A 345 13.35 -10.85 3.71
C VAL A 345 13.48 -12.20 4.41
N ALA A 346 14.41 -12.31 5.36
CA ALA A 346 14.65 -13.52 6.15
C ALA A 346 13.48 -13.93 7.08
#